data_143239a2b632c52152ec80505b397373
#
_entry.id   143239a2b632c52152ec80505b397373
#
_cell.length_a   1.000
_cell.length_b   1.000
_cell.length_c   1.000
_cell.angle_alpha   90.00
_cell.angle_beta   90.00
_cell.angle_gamma   90.00
#
_symmetry.space_group_name_H-M   'P 1'
#
loop_
_entity.id
_entity.type
_entity.pdbx_description
1 polymer ?
#
loop_
_entity_poly.entity_id
_entity_poly.type
_entity_poly.pdbx_seq_one_letter_code
_entity_poly.pdbx_strand_id
1 'polypeptide(L)'
;TCAGNTFTAKGKTILTPGWKELDRRFQASFKTDADNTAPEPVRELPEIIDSWREANPKIVQYWWDVEKAATQAFKTGKRQEIGKLAFEFYSGTLWMLLPSGRKLAYLKPRLQPNRFGRMSLTYEGVGQNHKWARQETYSGRLVENATQAIARDILAEAMARMEGYGLNIVGHVHDEVIIEAPKDQYTVDEVCKLMSVNPEWCKDLPLNAAGYKGSYYF
;
A
#
# COMPACT_ATOMS: atom_id res chain seq x y z
N THR A 1 8.34 -2.05 -1.83
CA THR A 1 7.78 -3.27 -2.41
C THR A 1 6.70 -3.73 -1.47
N CYS A 2 5.47 -3.27 -1.66
CA CYS A 2 4.35 -4.08 -1.25
C CYS A 2 4.34 -5.25 -2.21
N ALA A 3 5.25 -6.18 -2.02
CA ALA A 3 5.09 -7.52 -2.48
C ALA A 3 3.74 -7.92 -1.93
N GLY A 4 2.82 -8.21 -2.81
CA GLY A 4 1.49 -8.58 -2.45
C GLY A 4 1.57 -9.60 -1.36
N ASN A 5 0.68 -9.47 -0.43
CA ASN A 5 0.49 -10.40 0.65
C ASN A 5 0.64 -11.81 0.12
N THR A 6 1.78 -12.39 0.33
CA THR A 6 1.96 -13.81 0.14
C THR A 6 1.28 -14.48 1.32
N PHE A 7 -0.04 -14.43 1.30
CA PHE A 7 -0.80 -15.41 2.03
C PHE A 7 -0.59 -16.74 1.33
N THR A 8 0.42 -17.44 1.71
CA THR A 8 0.67 -18.79 1.25
C THR A 8 -0.25 -19.74 1.99
N ALA A 9 -1.52 -19.72 1.64
CA ALA A 9 -2.25 -20.96 1.70
C ALA A 9 -1.64 -21.87 0.62
N LYS A 10 -0.63 -22.68 0.98
CA LYS A 10 0.00 -23.68 0.12
C LYS A 10 0.02 -23.30 -1.37
N GLY A 11 0.88 -22.38 -1.75
CA GLY A 11 1.45 -22.35 -3.09
C GLY A 11 0.58 -21.95 -4.25
N LYS A 12 -0.52 -21.18 -4.09
CA LYS A 12 -1.21 -20.58 -5.22
C LYS A 12 -1.42 -19.10 -4.99
N THR A 13 -0.43 -18.31 -5.37
CA THR A 13 -0.67 -16.92 -5.74
C THR A 13 -1.62 -16.92 -6.92
N ILE A 14 -2.84 -16.42 -6.75
CA ILE A 14 -3.75 -16.22 -7.88
C ILE A 14 -3.30 -14.93 -8.56
N LEU A 15 -2.31 -15.06 -9.42
CA LEU A 15 -1.91 -13.97 -10.32
C LEU A 15 -2.96 -13.88 -11.44
N THR A 16 -3.45 -12.68 -11.72
CA THR A 16 -4.21 -12.44 -12.94
C THR A 16 -3.35 -12.81 -14.16
N PRO A 17 -3.93 -13.17 -15.32
CA PRO A 17 -3.16 -13.59 -16.48
C PRO A 17 -2.04 -12.62 -16.88
N GLY A 18 -2.25 -11.31 -16.73
CA GLY A 18 -1.22 -10.29 -16.99
C GLY A 18 -0.03 -10.34 -16.04
N TRP A 19 -0.24 -10.69 -14.77
CA TRP A 19 0.85 -10.87 -13.81
C TRP A 19 1.71 -12.10 -14.09
N LYS A 20 1.14 -13.17 -14.59
CA LYS A 20 1.90 -14.38 -14.97
C LYS A 20 2.90 -14.09 -16.09
N GLU A 21 2.52 -13.28 -17.05
CA GLU A 21 3.40 -12.87 -18.14
C GLU A 21 4.47 -11.89 -17.65
N LEU A 22 4.11 -10.95 -16.78
CA LEU A 22 5.05 -10.02 -16.16
C LEU A 22 6.08 -10.76 -15.30
N ASP A 23 5.63 -11.71 -14.46
CA ASP A 23 6.50 -12.54 -13.63
C ASP A 23 7.43 -13.41 -14.49
N ARG A 24 6.93 -14.00 -15.57
CA ARG A 24 7.74 -14.79 -16.52
C ARG A 24 8.83 -13.95 -17.17
N ARG A 25 8.53 -12.72 -17.59
CA ARG A 25 9.49 -11.79 -18.18
C ARG A 25 10.49 -11.29 -17.15
N PHE A 26 10.02 -10.97 -15.95
CA PHE A 26 10.85 -10.58 -14.82
C PHE A 26 11.82 -11.70 -14.43
N GLN A 27 11.36 -12.94 -14.30
CA GLN A 27 12.21 -14.11 -14.04
C GLN A 27 13.17 -14.41 -15.19
N ALA A 28 12.78 -14.17 -16.42
CA ALA A 28 13.64 -14.32 -17.59
C ALA A 28 14.79 -13.27 -17.62
N SER A 29 14.52 -12.04 -17.16
CA SER A 29 15.54 -10.97 -17.08
C SER A 29 16.58 -11.21 -15.98
N PHE A 30 16.32 -12.11 -15.00
CA PHE A 30 17.27 -12.51 -13.96
C PHE A 30 18.03 -13.81 -14.28
N LYS A 31 17.78 -14.47 -15.40
CA LYS A 31 18.63 -15.54 -15.86
C LYS A 31 19.92 -14.91 -16.41
N THR A 32 20.90 -14.77 -15.55
CA THR A 32 22.26 -14.47 -15.93
C THR A 32 22.80 -15.69 -16.68
N ASP A 33 23.06 -15.53 -17.97
CA ASP A 33 23.97 -16.43 -18.65
C ASP A 33 25.31 -16.38 -17.93
N ALA A 34 25.98 -17.54 -17.84
CA ALA A 34 27.23 -17.71 -17.10
C ALA A 34 28.42 -16.86 -17.61
N ASP A 35 28.18 -15.93 -18.48
CA ASP A 35 29.14 -15.10 -19.20
C ASP A 35 29.12 -13.64 -18.76
N ASN A 36 28.97 -13.38 -17.47
CA ASN A 36 29.33 -12.14 -16.77
C ASN A 36 29.16 -10.80 -17.52
N THR A 37 28.33 -10.75 -18.53
CA THR A 37 27.88 -9.51 -19.16
C THR A 37 26.70 -9.01 -18.36
N ALA A 38 26.87 -7.84 -17.71
CA ALA A 38 25.76 -7.17 -17.06
C ALA A 38 24.54 -7.18 -18.00
N PRO A 39 23.36 -7.57 -17.50
CA PRO A 39 22.16 -7.57 -18.35
C PRO A 39 22.03 -6.19 -18.96
N GLU A 40 21.81 -6.13 -20.29
CA GLU A 40 21.54 -4.87 -20.97
C GLU A 40 20.49 -4.10 -20.16
N PRO A 41 20.75 -2.88 -19.72
CA PRO A 41 19.81 -2.18 -18.90
C PRO A 41 18.58 -1.84 -19.73
N VAL A 42 17.59 -2.75 -19.68
CA VAL A 42 16.22 -2.36 -19.52
C VAL A 42 15.67 -1.42 -20.60
N ARG A 43 15.89 -1.73 -21.85
CA ARG A 43 15.09 -1.15 -22.94
C ARG A 43 13.62 -1.58 -22.87
N GLU A 44 13.34 -2.69 -22.16
CA GLU A 44 11.97 -3.24 -21.99
C GLU A 44 11.17 -2.61 -20.85
N LEU A 45 11.77 -1.89 -19.88
CA LEU A 45 11.03 -1.29 -18.77
C LEU A 45 9.94 -0.29 -19.19
N PRO A 46 10.19 0.64 -20.13
CA PRO A 46 9.13 1.53 -20.60
C PRO A 46 7.97 0.77 -21.22
N GLU A 47 8.25 -0.22 -22.05
CA GLU A 47 7.24 -1.05 -22.71
C GLU A 47 6.40 -1.86 -21.71
N ILE A 48 7.04 -2.43 -20.67
CA ILE A 48 6.35 -3.14 -19.59
C ILE A 48 5.44 -2.19 -18.82
N ILE A 49 5.92 -1.00 -18.48
CA ILE A 49 5.14 0.02 -17.78
C ILE A 49 3.93 0.46 -18.62
N ASP A 50 4.14 0.68 -19.90
CA ASP A 50 3.06 1.14 -20.78
C ASP A 50 2.04 0.02 -21.01
N SER A 51 2.48 -1.21 -21.23
CA SER A 51 1.58 -2.38 -21.32
C SER A 51 0.77 -2.58 -20.04
N TRP A 52 1.39 -2.36 -18.88
CA TRP A 52 0.66 -2.45 -17.60
C TRP A 52 -0.39 -1.34 -17.48
N ARG A 53 -0.05 -0.11 -17.86
CA ARG A 53 -0.98 1.03 -17.85
C ARG A 53 -2.16 0.82 -18.79
N GLU A 54 -1.89 0.31 -19.98
CA GLU A 54 -2.93 -0.04 -20.96
C GLU A 54 -3.87 -1.13 -20.45
N ALA A 55 -3.33 -2.13 -19.75
CA ALA A 55 -4.13 -3.20 -19.13
C ALA A 55 -4.93 -2.72 -17.91
N ASN A 56 -4.54 -1.59 -17.29
CA ASN A 56 -5.14 -1.09 -16.05
C ASN A 56 -5.59 0.39 -16.14
N PRO A 57 -6.36 0.80 -17.15
CA PRO A 57 -6.66 2.19 -17.42
C PRO A 57 -7.43 2.89 -16.27
N LYS A 58 -8.29 2.15 -15.55
CA LYS A 58 -9.04 2.69 -14.40
C LYS A 58 -8.12 3.03 -13.23
N ILE A 59 -7.06 2.24 -13.01
CA ILE A 59 -6.08 2.51 -11.94
C ILE A 59 -5.26 3.75 -12.30
N VAL A 60 -4.82 3.84 -13.56
CA VAL A 60 -4.07 5.00 -14.06
C VAL A 60 -4.92 6.28 -13.98
N GLN A 61 -6.19 6.22 -14.37
CA GLN A 61 -7.10 7.35 -14.25
C GLN A 61 -7.27 7.76 -12.77
N TYR A 62 -7.44 6.79 -11.87
CA TYR A 62 -7.55 7.04 -10.44
C TYR A 62 -6.31 7.75 -9.87
N TRP A 63 -5.10 7.41 -10.33
CA TRP A 63 -3.88 8.12 -9.92
C TRP A 63 -3.96 9.61 -10.24
N TRP A 64 -4.37 9.95 -11.47
CA TRP A 64 -4.48 11.34 -11.89
C TRP A 64 -5.59 12.08 -11.16
N ASP A 65 -6.71 11.43 -10.89
CA ASP A 65 -7.83 12.02 -10.17
C ASP A 65 -7.45 12.31 -8.71
N VAL A 66 -6.70 11.43 -8.06
CA VAL A 66 -6.17 11.64 -6.71
C VAL A 66 -5.20 12.83 -6.66
N GLU A 67 -4.26 12.93 -7.61
CA GLU A 67 -3.34 14.08 -7.69
C GLU A 67 -4.09 15.39 -7.93
N LYS A 68 -5.08 15.36 -8.81
CA LYS A 68 -5.95 16.50 -9.10
C LYS A 68 -6.72 16.93 -7.85
N ALA A 69 -7.34 16.02 -7.14
CA ALA A 69 -8.07 16.30 -5.90
C ALA A 69 -7.16 16.93 -4.84
N ALA A 70 -5.97 16.35 -4.60
CA ALA A 70 -4.98 16.88 -3.68
C ALA A 70 -4.56 18.32 -4.05
N THR A 71 -4.27 18.54 -5.33
CA THR A 71 -3.86 19.85 -5.86
C THR A 71 -4.98 20.88 -5.74
N GLN A 72 -6.22 20.49 -6.05
CA GLN A 72 -7.38 21.38 -5.95
C GLN A 72 -7.70 21.73 -4.49
N ALA A 73 -7.65 20.78 -3.58
CA ALA A 73 -7.81 21.05 -2.15
C ALA A 73 -6.79 22.08 -1.65
N PHE A 74 -5.53 21.94 -2.04
CA PHE A 74 -4.48 22.88 -1.70
C PHE A 74 -4.71 24.28 -2.30
N LYS A 75 -5.07 24.36 -3.60
CA LYS A 75 -5.27 25.64 -4.30
C LYS A 75 -6.49 26.42 -3.82
N THR A 76 -7.56 25.70 -3.53
CA THR A 76 -8.87 26.33 -3.26
C THR A 76 -9.21 26.43 -1.78
N GLY A 77 -8.49 25.68 -0.92
CA GLY A 77 -8.86 25.53 0.49
C GLY A 77 -10.17 24.77 0.72
N LYS A 78 -10.80 24.23 -0.35
CA LYS A 78 -12.05 23.49 -0.25
C LYS A 78 -11.76 22.00 -0.24
N ARG A 79 -12.53 21.25 0.56
CA ARG A 79 -12.49 19.79 0.59
C ARG A 79 -12.75 19.22 -0.80
N GLN A 80 -11.97 18.24 -1.19
CA GLN A 80 -12.09 17.48 -2.44
C GLN A 80 -12.25 16.00 -2.11
N GLU A 81 -13.24 15.36 -2.69
CA GLU A 81 -13.50 13.93 -2.50
C GLU A 81 -13.18 13.16 -3.77
N ILE A 82 -12.60 11.98 -3.61
CA ILE A 82 -12.29 11.06 -4.69
C ILE A 82 -12.46 9.61 -4.20
N GLY A 83 -13.53 8.95 -4.64
CA GLY A 83 -13.89 7.63 -4.12
C GLY A 83 -14.12 7.68 -2.61
N LYS A 84 -13.37 6.86 -1.87
CA LYS A 84 -13.41 6.82 -0.40
C LYS A 84 -12.33 7.70 0.26
N LEU A 85 -11.54 8.44 -0.52
CA LEU A 85 -10.56 9.40 -0.02
C LEU A 85 -11.12 10.82 -0.07
N ALA A 86 -10.61 11.68 0.81
CA ALA A 86 -10.82 13.11 0.69
C ALA A 86 -9.54 13.89 1.00
N PHE A 87 -9.44 15.11 0.48
CA PHE A 87 -8.35 16.03 0.77
C PHE A 87 -8.89 17.32 1.35
N GLU A 88 -8.23 17.83 2.39
CA GLU A 88 -8.53 19.09 3.05
C GLU A 88 -7.24 19.87 3.30
N PHE A 89 -7.26 21.18 3.06
CA PHE A 89 -6.14 22.03 3.37
C PHE A 89 -6.53 23.03 4.46
N TYR A 90 -5.90 22.91 5.64
CA TYR A 90 -6.07 23.84 6.73
C TYR A 90 -4.84 23.87 7.64
N SER A 91 -4.64 24.98 8.35
CA SER A 91 -3.51 25.18 9.28
C SER A 91 -2.14 24.85 8.65
N GLY A 92 -1.94 25.20 7.36
CA GLY A 92 -0.66 25.00 6.68
C GLY A 92 -0.33 23.54 6.33
N THR A 93 -1.30 22.64 6.45
CA THR A 93 -1.14 21.20 6.17
C THR A 93 -2.22 20.74 5.20
N LEU A 94 -1.82 19.98 4.18
CA LEU A 94 -2.74 19.23 3.35
C LEU A 94 -2.95 17.86 3.99
N TRP A 95 -4.19 17.53 4.26
CA TRP A 95 -4.62 16.29 4.90
C TRP A 95 -5.26 15.38 3.84
N MET A 96 -4.82 14.15 3.79
CA MET A 96 -5.53 13.07 3.11
C MET A 96 -6.33 12.30 4.15
N LEU A 97 -7.66 12.31 4.00
CA LEU A 97 -8.57 11.58 4.86
C LEU A 97 -8.78 10.18 4.28
N LEU A 98 -8.55 9.18 5.11
CA LEU A 98 -8.71 7.77 4.77
C LEU A 98 -10.13 7.29 5.12
N PRO A 99 -10.60 6.19 4.51
CA PRO A 99 -11.92 5.60 4.82
C PRO A 99 -12.11 5.24 6.29
N SER A 100 -11.03 4.90 6.99
CA SER A 100 -11.00 4.62 8.43
C SER A 100 -11.25 5.85 9.32
N GLY A 101 -11.25 7.05 8.74
CA GLY A 101 -11.28 8.32 9.46
C GLY A 101 -9.90 8.85 9.87
N ARG A 102 -8.84 8.06 9.72
CA ARG A 102 -7.47 8.51 9.97
C ARG A 102 -7.02 9.49 8.87
N LYS A 103 -6.06 10.35 9.21
CA LYS A 103 -5.53 11.38 8.29
C LYS A 103 -4.03 11.20 8.09
N LEU A 104 -3.58 11.35 6.83
CA LEU A 104 -2.17 11.52 6.50
C LEU A 104 -1.86 13.00 6.32
N ALA A 105 -0.76 13.46 6.92
CA ALA A 105 -0.34 14.85 6.91
C ALA A 105 0.74 15.11 5.85
N TYR A 106 0.51 16.08 4.97
CA TYR A 106 1.49 16.64 4.06
C TYR A 106 1.79 18.07 4.51
N LEU A 107 2.88 18.23 5.28
CA LEU A 107 3.17 19.48 5.97
C LEU A 107 3.74 20.54 5.02
N LYS A 108 3.36 21.79 5.24
CA LYS A 108 3.83 22.95 4.46
C LYS A 108 3.83 22.68 2.94
N PRO A 109 2.69 22.27 2.37
CA PRO A 109 2.60 21.92 0.95
C PRO A 109 2.95 23.14 0.09
N ARG A 110 3.57 22.86 -1.07
CA ARG A 110 3.86 23.87 -2.09
C ARG A 110 3.72 23.25 -3.47
N LEU A 111 3.38 24.06 -4.46
CA LEU A 111 3.47 23.70 -5.87
C LEU A 111 4.80 24.21 -6.40
N GLN A 112 5.63 23.31 -6.90
CA GLN A 112 6.95 23.62 -7.44
C GLN A 112 7.18 22.82 -8.74
N PRO A 113 7.98 23.35 -9.67
CA PRO A 113 8.40 22.58 -10.83
C PRO A 113 9.19 21.34 -10.39
N ASN A 114 8.82 20.18 -10.89
CA ASN A 114 9.59 18.96 -10.72
C ASN A 114 10.76 18.91 -11.75
N ARG A 115 11.56 17.84 -11.69
CA ARG A 115 12.69 17.64 -12.60
C ARG A 115 12.33 17.62 -14.10
N PHE A 116 11.05 17.48 -14.42
CA PHE A 116 10.52 17.49 -15.79
C PHE A 116 9.84 18.82 -16.15
N GLY A 117 9.94 19.87 -15.31
CA GLY A 117 9.33 21.16 -15.51
C GLY A 117 7.81 21.22 -15.24
N ARG A 118 7.18 20.11 -14.84
CA ARG A 118 5.77 20.06 -14.48
C ARG A 118 5.58 20.49 -13.04
N MET A 119 4.56 21.33 -12.79
CA MET A 119 4.18 21.71 -11.44
C MET A 119 3.66 20.51 -10.67
N SER A 120 4.32 20.17 -9.59
CA SER A 120 3.94 19.07 -8.69
C SER A 120 3.84 19.54 -7.23
N LEU A 121 3.05 18.83 -6.46
CA LEU A 121 2.89 19.07 -5.04
C LEU A 121 4.14 18.58 -4.30
N THR A 122 4.67 19.43 -3.40
CA THR A 122 5.77 19.08 -2.52
C THR A 122 5.36 19.32 -1.07
N TYR A 123 5.98 18.66 -0.12
CA TYR A 123 5.70 18.82 1.31
C TYR A 123 6.97 18.61 2.13
N GLU A 124 6.97 19.00 3.40
CA GLU A 124 8.07 18.74 4.33
C GLU A 124 7.83 17.46 5.11
N GLY A 125 8.83 16.60 5.19
CA GLY A 125 8.77 15.32 5.89
C GLY A 125 10.11 14.62 5.96
N VAL A 126 10.14 13.48 6.63
CA VAL A 126 11.33 12.63 6.71
C VAL A 126 11.53 11.91 5.38
N GLY A 127 12.70 12.11 4.77
CA GLY A 127 13.08 11.43 3.54
C GLY A 127 13.70 10.05 3.77
N GLN A 128 14.08 9.37 2.69
CA GLN A 128 14.73 8.05 2.74
C GLN A 128 16.06 8.03 3.52
N ASN A 129 16.72 9.16 3.62
CA ASN A 129 17.95 9.35 4.40
C ASN A 129 17.69 9.65 5.89
N HIS A 130 16.47 9.46 6.37
CA HIS A 130 16.00 9.78 7.73
C HIS A 130 16.18 11.25 8.14
N LYS A 131 16.37 12.16 7.19
CA LYS A 131 16.48 13.60 7.45
C LYS A 131 15.19 14.32 7.07
N TRP A 132 14.85 15.32 7.84
CA TRP A 132 13.74 16.21 7.53
C TRP A 132 14.10 17.08 6.33
N ALA A 133 13.32 16.96 5.26
CA ALA A 133 13.55 17.69 4.03
C ALA A 133 12.26 17.86 3.23
N ARG A 134 12.32 18.72 2.20
CA ARG A 134 11.22 18.83 1.23
C ARG A 134 11.22 17.61 0.34
N GLN A 135 10.04 16.99 0.25
CA GLN A 135 9.77 15.80 -0.55
C GLN A 135 8.87 16.16 -1.72
N GLU A 136 9.17 15.61 -2.89
CA GLU A 136 8.22 15.64 -4.01
C GLU A 136 7.17 14.55 -3.83
N THR A 137 5.94 14.83 -4.27
CA THR A 137 4.90 13.81 -4.42
C THR A 137 4.28 13.89 -5.81
N TYR A 138 3.65 12.80 -6.22
CA TYR A 138 3.00 12.65 -7.51
C TYR A 138 1.86 11.64 -7.37
N SER A 139 1.07 11.51 -8.42
CA SER A 139 -0.13 10.66 -8.45
C SER A 139 0.05 9.26 -7.85
N GLY A 140 1.04 8.51 -8.34
CA GLY A 140 1.33 7.15 -7.88
C GLY A 140 1.73 7.10 -6.40
N ARG A 141 2.56 8.06 -5.93
CA ARG A 141 2.98 8.11 -4.52
C ARG A 141 1.82 8.44 -3.57
N LEU A 142 0.91 9.31 -3.98
CA LEU A 142 -0.28 9.61 -3.18
C LEU A 142 -1.17 8.37 -3.02
N VAL A 143 -1.38 7.64 -4.10
CA VAL A 143 -2.17 6.40 -4.06
C VAL A 143 -1.44 5.29 -3.30
N GLU A 144 -0.11 5.16 -3.46
CA GLU A 144 0.70 4.23 -2.66
C GLU A 144 0.55 4.51 -1.17
N ASN A 145 0.72 5.78 -0.75
CA ASN A 145 0.55 6.17 0.64
C ASN A 145 -0.86 5.84 1.17
N ALA A 146 -1.90 6.11 0.38
CA ALA A 146 -3.28 5.77 0.74
C ALA A 146 -3.44 4.26 0.91
N THR A 147 -2.96 3.46 -0.04
CA THR A 147 -3.09 2.00 -0.02
C THR A 147 -2.38 1.38 1.18
N GLN A 148 -1.13 1.79 1.43
CA GLN A 148 -0.37 1.30 2.59
C GLN A 148 -1.02 1.71 3.91
N ALA A 149 -1.51 2.94 3.99
CA ALA A 149 -2.17 3.43 5.19
C ALA A 149 -3.49 2.71 5.46
N ILE A 150 -4.29 2.45 4.43
CA ILE A 150 -5.54 1.67 4.54
C ILE A 150 -5.23 0.23 4.98
N ALA A 151 -4.23 -0.42 4.39
CA ALA A 151 -3.81 -1.76 4.80
C ALA A 151 -3.39 -1.79 6.29
N ARG A 152 -2.66 -0.78 6.76
CA ARG A 152 -2.30 -0.63 8.17
C ARG A 152 -3.52 -0.42 9.07
N ASP A 153 -4.53 0.32 8.62
CA ASP A 153 -5.76 0.55 9.38
C ASP A 153 -6.58 -0.73 9.52
N ILE A 154 -6.65 -1.54 8.45
CA ILE A 154 -7.30 -2.86 8.48
C ILE A 154 -6.63 -3.77 9.52
N LEU A 155 -5.30 -3.84 9.50
CA LEU A 155 -4.55 -4.64 10.46
C LEU A 155 -4.76 -4.13 11.89
N ALA A 156 -4.70 -2.82 12.12
CA ALA A 156 -4.88 -2.23 13.45
C ALA A 156 -6.26 -2.54 14.02
N GLU A 157 -7.30 -2.47 13.20
CA GLU A 157 -8.66 -2.79 13.62
C GLU A 157 -8.85 -4.29 13.88
N ALA A 158 -8.20 -5.14 13.07
CA ALA A 158 -8.17 -6.59 13.32
C ALA A 158 -7.46 -6.90 14.63
N MET A 159 -6.33 -6.27 14.92
CA MET A 159 -5.60 -6.43 16.19
C MET A 159 -6.47 -6.01 17.38
N ALA A 160 -7.10 -4.83 17.34
CA ALA A 160 -7.97 -4.37 18.40
C ALA A 160 -9.16 -5.34 18.65
N ARG A 161 -9.71 -5.90 17.58
CA ARG A 161 -10.78 -6.92 17.67
C ARG A 161 -10.27 -8.21 18.33
N MET A 162 -9.08 -8.68 17.94
CA MET A 162 -8.47 -9.89 18.49
C MET A 162 -8.12 -9.72 19.97
N GLU A 163 -7.59 -8.58 20.38
CA GLU A 163 -7.36 -8.24 21.79
C GLU A 163 -8.68 -8.23 22.58
N GLY A 164 -9.73 -7.62 22.01
CA GLY A 164 -11.08 -7.64 22.62
C GLY A 164 -11.66 -9.04 22.75
N TYR A 165 -11.22 -9.99 21.95
CA TYR A 165 -11.57 -11.41 22.05
C TYR A 165 -10.72 -12.19 23.08
N GLY A 166 -9.73 -11.55 23.64
CA GLY A 166 -8.83 -12.15 24.65
C GLY A 166 -7.56 -12.80 24.10
N LEU A 167 -7.21 -12.54 22.84
CA LEU A 167 -5.97 -12.99 22.24
C LEU A 167 -4.81 -12.09 22.69
N ASN A 168 -3.72 -12.71 23.18
CA ASN A 168 -2.52 -11.98 23.58
C ASN A 168 -1.61 -11.73 22.39
N ILE A 169 -1.69 -10.51 21.82
CA ILE A 169 -0.84 -10.09 20.71
C ILE A 169 0.51 -9.65 21.27
N VAL A 170 1.56 -10.36 20.94
CA VAL A 170 2.96 -10.08 21.38
C VAL A 170 3.75 -9.30 20.33
N GLY A 171 3.28 -9.25 19.10
CA GLY A 171 3.91 -8.49 18.03
C GLY A 171 3.14 -8.51 16.73
N HIS A 172 3.61 -7.71 15.77
CA HIS A 172 3.13 -7.74 14.40
C HIS A 172 4.27 -7.37 13.45
N VAL A 173 4.25 -7.93 12.24
CA VAL A 173 5.22 -7.65 11.18
C VAL A 173 4.46 -7.44 9.88
N HIS A 174 4.56 -6.24 9.30
CA HIS A 174 3.84 -5.85 8.08
C HIS A 174 2.32 -6.07 8.17
N ASP A 175 1.84 -7.20 7.68
CA ASP A 175 0.45 -7.65 7.63
C ASP A 175 0.19 -8.91 8.46
N GLU A 176 1.18 -9.34 9.24
CA GLU A 176 1.12 -10.48 10.14
C GLU A 176 0.90 -10.05 11.60
N VAL A 177 0.24 -10.91 12.36
CA VAL A 177 0.08 -10.77 13.81
C VAL A 177 0.66 -12.00 14.49
N ILE A 178 1.47 -11.76 15.52
CA ILE A 178 2.07 -12.80 16.36
C ILE A 178 1.28 -12.87 17.66
N ILE A 179 0.71 -14.02 17.94
CA ILE A 179 -0.15 -14.26 19.10
C ILE A 179 0.48 -15.35 19.95
N GLU A 180 0.63 -15.08 21.23
CA GLU A 180 0.98 -16.08 22.25
C GLU A 180 -0.30 -16.56 22.94
N ALA A 181 -0.53 -17.87 22.92
CA ALA A 181 -1.71 -18.47 23.52
C ALA A 181 -1.38 -19.83 24.16
N PRO A 182 -2.10 -20.24 25.20
CA PRO A 182 -2.00 -21.60 25.71
C PRO A 182 -2.26 -22.63 24.61
N LYS A 183 -1.54 -23.73 24.68
CA LYS A 183 -1.69 -24.82 23.73
C LYS A 183 -3.13 -25.30 23.72
N ASP A 184 -3.71 -25.41 22.53
CA ASP A 184 -5.07 -25.93 22.31
C ASP A 184 -6.22 -25.03 22.79
N GLN A 185 -5.96 -23.78 23.16
CA GLN A 185 -7.01 -22.82 23.51
C GLN A 185 -7.70 -22.25 22.27
N TYR A 186 -6.95 -22.01 21.19
CA TYR A 186 -7.47 -21.47 19.93
C TYR A 186 -6.99 -22.30 18.74
N THR A 187 -7.81 -22.40 17.73
CA THR A 187 -7.44 -22.96 16.42
C THR A 187 -6.94 -21.86 15.50
N VAL A 188 -6.10 -22.23 14.54
CA VAL A 188 -5.63 -21.30 13.50
C VAL A 188 -6.80 -20.72 12.71
N ASP A 189 -7.80 -21.54 12.40
CA ASP A 189 -8.98 -21.12 11.64
C ASP A 189 -9.82 -20.07 12.37
N GLU A 190 -9.98 -20.18 13.70
CA GLU A 190 -10.69 -19.17 14.52
C GLU A 190 -9.96 -17.84 14.48
N VAL A 191 -8.65 -17.84 14.66
CA VAL A 191 -7.82 -16.63 14.62
C VAL A 191 -7.86 -16.00 13.23
N CYS A 192 -7.72 -16.81 12.16
CA CYS A 192 -7.81 -16.32 10.79
C CYS A 192 -9.19 -15.72 10.47
N LYS A 193 -10.27 -16.31 10.96
CA LYS A 193 -11.61 -15.74 10.81
C LYS A 193 -11.74 -14.38 11.50
N LEU A 194 -11.24 -14.26 12.74
CA LEU A 194 -11.23 -12.98 13.45
C LEU A 194 -10.42 -11.92 12.73
N MET A 195 -9.25 -12.28 12.19
CA MET A 195 -8.39 -11.37 11.45
C MET A 195 -9.04 -10.90 10.14
N SER A 196 -9.80 -11.77 9.47
CA SER A 196 -10.40 -11.52 8.16
C SER A 196 -11.74 -10.77 8.20
N VAL A 197 -12.26 -10.40 9.37
CA VAL A 197 -13.51 -9.64 9.46
C VAL A 197 -13.30 -8.24 8.89
N ASN A 198 -14.13 -7.87 7.91
CA ASN A 198 -14.07 -6.55 7.29
C ASN A 198 -14.50 -5.45 8.26
N PRO A 199 -13.71 -4.36 8.36
CA PRO A 199 -14.18 -3.13 8.98
C PRO A 199 -15.40 -2.56 8.26
N GLU A 200 -16.26 -1.82 9.01
CA GLU A 200 -17.47 -1.21 8.47
C GLU A 200 -17.21 -0.28 7.27
N TRP A 201 -16.07 0.40 7.27
CA TRP A 201 -15.67 1.34 6.21
C TRP A 201 -15.11 0.66 4.95
N CYS A 202 -14.89 -0.68 4.98
CA CYS A 202 -14.39 -1.44 3.82
C CYS A 202 -15.09 -2.82 3.66
N LYS A 203 -16.39 -2.88 3.84
CA LYS A 203 -17.20 -4.11 3.77
C LYS A 203 -17.02 -4.93 2.49
N ASP A 204 -16.77 -4.25 1.37
CA ASP A 204 -16.70 -4.88 0.05
C ASP A 204 -15.28 -5.37 -0.31
N LEU A 205 -14.30 -5.19 0.58
CA LEU A 205 -12.94 -5.63 0.32
C LEU A 205 -12.83 -7.13 0.62
N PRO A 206 -12.37 -7.97 -0.34
CA PRO A 206 -12.16 -9.39 -0.07
C PRO A 206 -10.93 -9.58 0.83
N LEU A 207 -11.15 -9.72 2.14
CA LEU A 207 -10.12 -10.04 3.11
C LEU A 207 -10.05 -11.53 3.34
N ASN A 208 -8.83 -12.04 3.48
CA ASN A 208 -8.57 -13.40 3.89
C ASN A 208 -7.29 -13.44 4.73
N ALA A 209 -7.19 -14.40 5.64
CA ALA A 209 -6.00 -14.65 6.44
C ALA A 209 -5.66 -16.13 6.39
N ALA A 210 -4.36 -16.41 6.47
CA ALA A 210 -3.82 -17.75 6.66
C ALA A 210 -2.82 -17.69 7.82
N GLY A 211 -2.64 -18.79 8.50
CA GLY A 211 -1.73 -18.84 9.63
C GLY A 211 -1.17 -20.23 9.87
N TYR A 212 -0.25 -20.32 10.79
CA TYR A 212 0.29 -21.57 11.30
C TYR A 212 0.48 -21.49 12.82
N LYS A 213 0.64 -22.64 13.45
CA LYS A 213 0.89 -22.78 14.88
C LYS A 213 2.26 -23.42 15.06
N GLY A 214 3.10 -22.79 15.86
CA GLY A 214 4.44 -23.26 16.18
C GLY A 214 4.81 -22.98 17.63
N SER A 215 5.93 -23.50 18.09
CA SER A 215 6.48 -23.22 19.42
C SER A 215 7.39 -21.99 19.44
N TYR A 216 7.68 -21.42 18.28
CA TYR A 216 8.46 -20.19 18.09
C TYR A 216 8.11 -19.54 16.74
N TYR A 217 8.38 -18.26 16.63
CA TYR A 217 8.27 -17.51 15.38
C TYR A 217 9.55 -17.66 14.56
N PHE A 218 9.43 -17.92 13.23
CA PHE A 218 10.55 -18.10 12.30
C PHE A 218 10.26 -17.44 10.94
#